data_a72a6a81a9ffab3278e253c47356f53b
#
_entry.id   a72a6a81a9ffab3278e253c47356f53b
#
_cell.length_a   1.000
_cell.length_b   1.000
_cell.length_c   1.000
_cell.angle_alpha   90.00
_cell.angle_beta   90.00
_cell.angle_gamma   90.00
#
_symmetry.space_group_name_H-M   'P 1'
#
loop_
_entity.id
_entity.type
_entity.pdbx_description
1 polymer ?
#
loop_
_entity_poly.entity_id
_entity_poly.type
_entity_poly.pdbx_seq_one_letter_code
_entity_poly.pdbx_strand_id
1 'polypeptide(L)'
;ASMVQNFFNNSTSLDGPGFTFSTKTLNPFQSRSGNNPKWYESITLRYNNSFDSNFDYSPSDADSATIGFLDAFLSPDKYREATGNNDYIQLGLKQSANITVGKILDSPYINSSVGVQINEFWYPSSTLKRFDEQENQVIEEKNQGFVAGRDFSGSLSFSTTLYGTSTRKIGNFEGLRHTFRPSIS
;
A
#
# COMPACT_ATOMS: atom_id res chain seq x y z
N ALA A 1 9.82 7.35 12.83
CA ALA A 1 9.04 8.21 13.71
C ALA A 1 9.55 9.65 13.56
N SER A 2 8.65 10.59 13.42
CA SER A 2 8.93 12.02 13.43
C SER A 2 8.04 12.71 14.45
N MET A 3 8.55 13.77 15.06
CA MET A 3 7.81 14.56 16.04
C MET A 3 7.88 16.03 15.60
N VAL A 4 6.71 16.66 15.51
CA VAL A 4 6.58 18.08 15.21
C VAL A 4 5.86 18.76 16.36
N GLN A 5 6.48 19.78 16.91
CA GLN A 5 5.90 20.57 18.00
C GLN A 5 5.64 22.01 17.54
N ASN A 6 4.43 22.47 17.80
CA ASN A 6 4.05 23.84 17.54
C ASN A 6 3.95 24.59 18.89
N PHE A 7 4.86 25.53 19.11
CA PHE A 7 4.96 26.29 20.36
C PHE A 7 3.89 27.38 20.50
N PHE A 8 3.20 27.73 19.42
CA PHE A 8 2.15 28.76 19.48
C PHE A 8 0.88 28.26 20.15
N ASN A 9 0.52 27.00 19.91
CA ASN A 9 -0.69 26.39 20.46
C ASN A 9 -0.38 25.16 21.31
N ASN A 10 0.89 24.95 21.64
CA ASN A 10 1.39 23.77 22.41
C ASN A 10 0.97 22.41 21.83
N SER A 11 0.62 22.34 20.54
CA SER A 11 0.28 21.09 19.91
C SER A 11 1.54 20.29 19.53
N THR A 12 1.42 18.99 19.59
CA THR A 12 2.49 18.06 19.21
C THR A 12 1.90 16.93 18.37
N SER A 13 2.46 16.73 17.19
CA SER A 13 2.16 15.59 16.33
C SER A 13 3.34 14.63 16.35
N LEU A 14 3.06 13.36 16.59
CA LEU A 14 4.01 12.26 16.61
C LEU A 14 3.61 11.23 15.56
N ASP A 15 4.37 11.14 14.49
CA ASP A 15 4.25 10.08 13.50
C ASP A 15 5.06 8.85 13.95
N GLY A 16 4.37 7.78 14.18
CA GLY A 16 4.97 6.51 14.62
C GLY A 16 4.57 6.13 16.07
N PRO A 17 4.89 4.90 16.45
CA PRO A 17 5.72 3.93 15.74
C PRO A 17 5.05 3.38 14.48
N GLY A 18 5.83 3.25 13.41
CA GLY A 18 5.45 2.55 12.19
C GLY A 18 6.40 1.39 11.94
N PHE A 19 5.91 0.32 11.32
CA PHE A 19 6.75 -0.77 10.86
C PHE A 19 6.27 -1.29 9.50
N THR A 20 7.22 -1.80 8.73
CA THR A 20 6.94 -2.44 7.46
C THR A 20 7.57 -3.82 7.43
N PHE A 21 6.79 -4.81 7.03
CA PHE A 21 7.26 -6.16 6.78
C PHE A 21 7.03 -6.52 5.32
N SER A 22 8.07 -7.04 4.66
CA SER A 22 7.99 -7.47 3.27
C SER A 22 8.64 -8.82 3.11
N THR A 23 7.95 -9.75 2.46
CA THR A 23 8.56 -11.02 2.06
C THR A 23 9.38 -10.82 0.79
N LYS A 24 10.44 -11.58 0.64
CA LYS A 24 11.03 -11.83 -0.68
C LYS A 24 9.98 -12.52 -1.55
N THR A 25 10.18 -12.47 -2.86
CA THR A 25 9.33 -13.24 -3.78
C THR A 25 9.47 -14.74 -3.46
N LEU A 26 8.34 -15.34 -3.14
CA LEU A 26 8.24 -16.78 -2.87
C LEU A 26 7.79 -17.48 -4.15
N ASN A 27 8.42 -18.59 -4.46
CA ASN A 27 8.07 -19.46 -5.59
C ASN A 27 7.64 -20.84 -5.01
N PRO A 28 6.40 -20.94 -4.51
CA PRO A 28 5.99 -22.10 -3.71
C PRO A 28 5.98 -23.42 -4.48
N PHE A 29 5.86 -23.36 -5.80
CA PHE A 29 5.74 -24.53 -6.66
C PHE A 29 6.96 -24.77 -7.55
N GLN A 30 8.05 -24.00 -7.35
CA GLN A 30 9.23 -24.13 -8.17
C GLN A 30 9.91 -25.49 -7.95
N SER A 31 10.01 -26.29 -9.00
CA SER A 31 10.76 -27.55 -8.99
C SER A 31 12.25 -27.27 -9.04
N ARG A 32 13.01 -28.04 -8.27
CA ARG A 32 14.49 -27.96 -8.26
C ARG A 32 15.13 -28.69 -9.44
N SER A 33 14.42 -29.51 -10.19
CA SER A 33 14.98 -30.47 -11.14
C SER A 33 14.24 -30.54 -12.49
N GLY A 34 13.64 -29.48 -12.97
CA GLY A 34 12.84 -29.57 -14.18
C GLY A 34 13.47 -28.89 -15.39
N ASN A 35 13.76 -29.66 -16.45
CA ASN A 35 14.15 -29.11 -17.76
C ASN A 35 12.96 -28.49 -18.52
N ASN A 36 11.74 -28.69 -18.06
CA ASN A 36 10.53 -28.17 -18.69
C ASN A 36 9.56 -27.67 -17.62
N PRO A 37 9.68 -26.39 -17.18
CA PRO A 37 8.88 -25.84 -16.10
C PRO A 37 7.41 -25.79 -16.50
N LYS A 38 6.55 -26.35 -15.66
CA LYS A 38 5.10 -26.27 -15.85
C LYS A 38 4.58 -24.90 -15.49
N TRP A 39 3.43 -24.50 -16.03
CA TRP A 39 2.86 -23.17 -15.84
C TRP A 39 2.71 -22.78 -14.35
N TYR A 40 2.35 -23.71 -13.46
CA TYR A 40 2.19 -23.46 -12.04
C TYR A 40 3.52 -23.22 -11.31
N GLU A 41 4.64 -23.67 -11.86
CA GLU A 41 5.98 -23.41 -11.31
C GLU A 41 6.39 -21.94 -11.46
N SER A 42 5.69 -21.20 -12.34
CA SER A 42 5.86 -19.76 -12.53
C SER A 42 5.05 -18.92 -11.55
N ILE A 43 4.28 -19.54 -10.66
CA ILE A 43 3.52 -18.83 -9.64
C ILE A 43 4.46 -18.23 -8.61
N THR A 44 4.37 -16.93 -8.46
CA THR A 44 5.10 -16.17 -7.47
C THR A 44 4.14 -15.50 -6.50
N LEU A 45 4.54 -15.44 -5.25
CA LEU A 45 3.80 -14.79 -4.18
C LEU A 45 4.71 -13.76 -3.49
N ARG A 46 4.18 -12.57 -3.27
CA ARG A 46 4.80 -11.53 -2.44
C ARG A 46 3.76 -10.99 -1.46
N TYR A 47 4.16 -10.86 -0.21
CA TYR A 47 3.34 -10.26 0.82
C TYR A 47 4.06 -9.06 1.43
N ASN A 48 3.31 -7.98 1.61
CA ASN A 48 3.77 -6.76 2.28
C ASN A 48 2.75 -6.37 3.34
N ASN A 49 3.26 -5.89 4.44
CA ASN A 49 2.47 -5.36 5.54
C ASN A 49 3.08 -4.03 5.98
N SER A 50 2.27 -3.01 6.19
CA SER A 50 2.66 -1.71 6.74
C SER A 50 1.70 -1.33 7.84
N PHE A 51 2.24 -1.05 8.99
CA PHE A 51 1.53 -0.46 10.10
C PHE A 51 2.01 0.98 10.26
N ASP A 52 1.07 1.90 10.30
CA ASP A 52 1.31 3.32 10.49
C ASP A 52 0.47 3.82 11.67
N SER A 53 1.06 4.68 12.48
CA SER A 53 0.36 5.34 13.57
C SER A 53 0.70 6.82 13.61
N ASN A 54 -0.29 7.63 13.90
CA ASN A 54 -0.16 9.05 14.15
C ASN A 54 -0.85 9.40 15.46
N PHE A 55 -0.21 10.23 16.25
CA PHE A 55 -0.73 10.74 17.51
C PHE A 55 -0.67 12.27 17.49
N ASP A 56 -1.84 12.91 17.53
CA ASP A 56 -1.98 14.37 17.51
C ASP A 56 -2.44 14.85 18.89
N TYR A 57 -1.53 15.46 19.62
CA TYR A 57 -1.80 16.08 20.88
C TYR A 57 -2.07 17.57 20.70
N SER A 58 -3.26 18.00 21.08
CA SER A 58 -3.62 19.43 21.09
C SER A 58 -4.27 19.75 22.45
N PRO A 59 -3.59 20.48 23.32
CA PRO A 59 -4.17 20.92 24.57
C PRO A 59 -5.09 22.12 24.32
N SER A 60 -6.04 21.97 23.39
CA SER A 60 -6.94 23.07 23.07
C SER A 60 -7.95 23.28 24.19
N ASP A 61 -8.15 24.54 24.49
CA ASP A 61 -9.25 25.15 25.18
C ASP A 61 -9.46 24.86 26.67
N ALA A 62 -8.85 25.72 27.39
CA ALA A 62 -9.16 26.29 28.70
C ALA A 62 -9.09 25.37 29.95
N ASP A 63 -9.66 24.22 29.99
CA ASP A 63 -9.74 23.43 31.24
C ASP A 63 -8.98 22.10 31.23
N SER A 64 -8.53 21.67 30.08
CA SER A 64 -7.78 20.41 29.90
C SER A 64 -6.27 20.53 30.08
N ALA A 65 -5.78 21.67 30.53
CA ALA A 65 -4.36 21.95 30.76
C ALA A 65 -3.64 21.04 31.77
N THR A 66 -4.34 20.09 32.33
CA THR A 66 -3.81 19.19 33.37
C THR A 66 -3.24 17.90 32.81
N ILE A 67 -3.48 17.55 31.53
CA ILE A 67 -2.97 16.32 30.94
C ILE A 67 -1.80 16.66 30.01
N GLY A 68 -0.58 16.28 30.42
CA GLY A 68 0.62 16.46 29.60
C GLY A 68 0.67 15.49 28.43
N PHE A 69 1.51 15.79 27.43
CA PHE A 69 1.73 14.95 26.24
C PHE A 69 2.03 13.48 26.58
N LEU A 70 2.89 13.23 27.56
CA LEU A 70 3.24 11.86 27.96
C LEU A 70 2.06 11.13 28.61
N ASP A 71 1.28 11.83 29.44
CA ASP A 71 0.11 11.25 30.08
C ASP A 71 -0.98 10.95 29.04
N ALA A 72 -1.17 11.83 28.05
CA ALA A 72 -2.08 11.61 26.94
C ALA A 72 -1.66 10.39 26.07
N PHE A 73 -0.37 10.25 25.83
CA PHE A 73 0.18 9.13 25.05
C PHE A 73 0.05 7.78 25.79
N LEU A 74 0.32 7.78 27.09
CA LEU A 74 0.29 6.57 27.93
C LEU A 74 -1.12 6.20 28.41
N SER A 75 -2.03 7.15 28.44
CA SER A 75 -3.40 6.97 28.94
C SER A 75 -4.42 7.57 27.98
N PRO A 76 -4.63 6.96 26.81
CA PRO A 76 -5.52 7.46 25.78
C PRO A 76 -6.95 7.75 26.27
N ASP A 77 -7.49 6.91 27.14
CA ASP A 77 -8.85 7.06 27.62
C ASP A 77 -9.03 8.34 28.47
N LYS A 78 -8.06 8.65 29.30
CA LYS A 78 -8.07 9.88 30.12
C LYS A 78 -8.01 11.13 29.27
N TYR A 79 -7.20 11.11 28.21
CA TYR A 79 -7.12 12.24 27.30
C TYR A 79 -8.44 12.45 26.55
N ARG A 80 -9.08 11.38 26.11
CA ARG A 80 -10.38 11.42 25.44
C ARG A 80 -11.47 11.95 26.36
N GLU A 81 -11.53 11.49 27.60
CA GLU A 81 -12.48 11.96 28.61
C GLU A 81 -12.29 13.45 28.91
N ALA A 82 -11.05 13.91 28.99
CA ALA A 82 -10.76 15.31 29.31
C ALA A 82 -10.97 16.28 28.14
N THR A 83 -10.68 15.85 26.92
CA THR A 83 -10.73 16.75 25.75
C THR A 83 -11.94 16.55 24.85
N GLY A 84 -12.64 15.42 24.99
CA GLY A 84 -13.69 15.01 24.04
C GLY A 84 -13.14 14.65 22.64
N ASN A 85 -11.83 14.75 22.44
CA ASN A 85 -11.21 14.49 21.15
C ASN A 85 -11.00 12.99 20.93
N ASN A 86 -11.71 12.45 19.94
CA ASN A 86 -11.60 11.04 19.56
C ASN A 86 -10.61 10.81 18.41
N ASP A 87 -10.04 11.86 17.83
CA ASP A 87 -9.21 11.80 16.61
C ASP A 87 -7.71 11.92 16.87
N TYR A 88 -7.31 12.00 18.12
CA TYR A 88 -5.92 12.21 18.50
C TYR A 88 -5.00 11.00 18.24
N ILE A 89 -5.55 9.80 18.07
CA ILE A 89 -4.81 8.60 17.64
C ILE A 89 -5.41 8.06 16.35
N GLN A 90 -4.57 7.95 15.34
CA GLN A 90 -4.90 7.33 14.08
C GLN A 90 -3.98 6.13 13.86
N LEU A 91 -4.57 4.97 13.72
CA LEU A 91 -3.86 3.72 13.49
C LEU A 91 -4.34 3.10 12.19
N GLY A 92 -3.40 2.60 11.40
CA GLY A 92 -3.71 1.92 10.16
C GLY A 92 -2.80 0.73 9.92
N LEU A 93 -3.37 -0.40 9.53
CA LEU A 93 -2.64 -1.57 9.06
C LEU A 93 -3.04 -1.84 7.61
N LYS A 94 -2.07 -1.78 6.73
CA LYS A 94 -2.23 -2.15 5.32
C LYS A 94 -1.53 -3.47 5.07
N GLN A 95 -2.25 -4.40 4.47
CA GLN A 95 -1.73 -5.68 4.01
C GLN A 95 -1.90 -5.77 2.49
N SER A 96 -0.90 -6.27 1.81
CA SER A 96 -0.92 -6.44 0.35
C SER A 96 -0.34 -7.79 -0.02
N ALA A 97 -1.12 -8.59 -0.73
CA ALA A 97 -0.68 -9.85 -1.30
C ALA A 97 -0.70 -9.74 -2.83
N ASN A 98 0.43 -10.02 -3.45
CA ASN A 98 0.57 -10.07 -4.90
C ASN A 98 0.84 -11.50 -5.34
N ILE A 99 0.00 -12.02 -6.19
CA ILE A 99 0.14 -13.34 -6.80
C ILE A 99 0.34 -13.11 -8.30
N THR A 100 1.43 -13.61 -8.85
CA THR A 100 1.71 -13.47 -10.29
C THR A 100 1.98 -14.85 -10.87
N VAL A 101 1.34 -15.14 -12.00
CA VAL A 101 1.58 -16.32 -12.80
C VAL A 101 2.23 -15.87 -14.11
N GLY A 102 3.46 -16.26 -14.33
CA GLY A 102 4.16 -16.04 -15.59
C GLY A 102 3.90 -17.17 -16.58
N LYS A 103 4.20 -16.93 -17.84
CA LYS A 103 4.11 -17.93 -18.91
C LYS A 103 2.76 -18.65 -19.01
N ILE A 104 1.68 -17.88 -19.01
CA ILE A 104 0.34 -18.45 -19.18
C ILE A 104 0.19 -19.11 -20.54
N LEU A 105 0.84 -18.53 -21.56
CA LEU A 105 0.97 -19.10 -22.89
C LEU A 105 2.31 -19.82 -22.99
N ASP A 106 2.27 -21.07 -23.39
CA ASP A 106 3.46 -21.85 -23.72
C ASP A 106 3.98 -21.45 -25.11
N SER A 107 4.57 -20.28 -25.19
CA SER A 107 5.13 -19.71 -26.42
C SER A 107 6.55 -19.21 -26.16
N PRO A 108 7.52 -19.59 -27.00
CA PRO A 108 8.86 -19.05 -26.89
C PRO A 108 8.99 -17.59 -27.34
N TYR A 109 7.95 -17.07 -28.03
CA TYR A 109 7.98 -15.74 -28.64
C TYR A 109 7.19 -14.71 -27.84
N ILE A 110 6.23 -15.14 -27.03
CA ILE A 110 5.33 -14.27 -26.30
C ILE A 110 5.53 -14.51 -24.80
N ASN A 111 5.95 -13.48 -24.09
CA ASN A 111 5.90 -13.47 -22.65
C ASN A 111 4.49 -13.06 -22.22
N SER A 112 3.86 -13.85 -21.40
CA SER A 112 2.52 -13.60 -20.90
C SER A 112 2.51 -13.77 -19.38
N SER A 113 1.81 -12.88 -18.68
CA SER A 113 1.62 -12.99 -17.24
C SER A 113 0.27 -12.48 -16.81
N VAL A 114 -0.26 -13.09 -15.75
CA VAL A 114 -1.42 -12.63 -15.02
C VAL A 114 -1.01 -12.30 -13.59
N GLY A 115 -1.48 -11.19 -13.09
CA GLY A 115 -1.26 -10.76 -11.72
C GLY A 115 -2.59 -10.50 -11.01
N VAL A 116 -2.66 -10.86 -9.74
CA VAL A 116 -3.74 -10.50 -8.84
C VAL A 116 -3.14 -9.84 -7.62
N GLN A 117 -3.61 -8.66 -7.30
CA GLN A 117 -3.25 -7.96 -6.09
C GLN A 117 -4.48 -7.84 -5.20
N ILE A 118 -4.30 -8.17 -3.94
CA ILE A 118 -5.30 -8.07 -2.89
C ILE A 118 -4.73 -7.12 -1.85
N ASN A 119 -5.43 -6.03 -1.57
CA ASN A 119 -5.09 -5.14 -0.47
C ASN A 119 -6.18 -5.22 0.59
N GLU A 120 -5.77 -5.25 1.83
CA GLU A 120 -6.64 -5.20 2.99
C GLU A 120 -6.17 -4.10 3.93
N PHE A 121 -7.10 -3.29 4.39
CA PHE A 121 -6.85 -2.14 5.26
C PHE A 121 -7.64 -2.33 6.54
N TRP A 122 -6.98 -2.24 7.67
CA TRP A 122 -7.58 -2.37 8.98
C TRP A 122 -7.46 -1.06 9.73
N TYR A 123 -8.60 -0.58 10.22
CA TYR A 123 -8.70 0.63 11.00
C TYR A 123 -9.50 0.38 12.28
N PRO A 124 -9.13 1.00 13.41
CA PRO A 124 -9.87 0.90 14.67
C PRO A 124 -11.13 1.78 14.70
N SER A 125 -11.27 2.68 13.73
CA SER A 125 -12.41 3.59 13.65
C SER A 125 -12.71 3.96 12.20
N SER A 126 -13.94 4.38 11.94
CA SER A 126 -14.36 4.93 10.66
C SER A 126 -15.10 6.25 10.85
N THR A 127 -14.97 7.14 9.88
CA THR A 127 -15.73 8.41 9.86
C THR A 127 -16.75 8.35 8.73
N LEU A 128 -18.04 8.44 9.07
CA LEU A 128 -19.12 8.57 8.13
C LEU A 128 -19.39 10.06 7.92
N LYS A 129 -19.30 10.54 6.68
CA LYS A 129 -19.65 11.90 6.31
C LYS A 129 -21.02 11.87 5.64
N ARG A 130 -21.97 12.59 6.20
CA ARG A 130 -23.32 12.74 5.66
C ARG A 130 -23.63 14.22 5.48
N PHE A 131 -24.17 14.57 4.33
CA PHE A 131 -24.67 15.91 4.10
C PHE A 131 -26.06 16.04 4.73
N ASP A 132 -26.22 16.99 5.61
CA ASP A 132 -27.52 17.36 6.20
C ASP A 132 -28.13 18.48 5.36
N GLU A 133 -29.24 18.17 4.69
CA GLU A 133 -29.97 19.15 3.86
C GLU A 133 -30.67 20.24 4.67
N GLN A 134 -30.97 19.97 5.95
CA GLN A 134 -31.68 20.94 6.80
C GLN A 134 -30.74 22.02 7.32
N GLU A 135 -29.51 21.61 7.69
CA GLU A 135 -28.50 22.52 8.21
C GLU A 135 -27.50 22.98 7.14
N ASN A 136 -27.63 22.45 5.91
CA ASN A 136 -26.73 22.71 4.76
C ASN A 136 -25.26 22.54 5.09
N GLN A 137 -24.96 21.53 5.90
CA GLN A 137 -23.61 21.23 6.35
C GLN A 137 -23.29 19.73 6.28
N VAL A 138 -22.00 19.41 6.26
CA VAL A 138 -21.54 18.03 6.35
C VAL A 138 -21.42 17.64 7.81
N ILE A 139 -22.20 16.66 8.23
CA ILE A 139 -22.09 16.04 9.56
C ILE A 139 -21.09 14.89 9.46
N GLU A 140 -20.11 14.90 10.33
CA GLU A 140 -19.14 13.82 10.49
C GLU A 140 -19.49 13.01 11.72
N GLU A 141 -19.84 11.75 11.51
CA GLU A 141 -20.11 10.80 12.58
C GLU A 141 -18.95 9.80 12.66
N LYS A 142 -18.27 9.78 13.79
CA LYS A 142 -17.18 8.85 14.03
C LYS A 142 -17.70 7.61 14.74
N ASN A 143 -17.57 6.48 14.06
CA ASN A 143 -17.86 5.16 14.61
C ASN A 143 -16.59 4.51 15.10
N GLN A 144 -16.51 4.25 16.40
CA GLN A 144 -15.44 3.46 16.98
C GLN A 144 -15.75 1.98 16.82
N GLY A 145 -14.79 1.25 16.31
CA GLY A 145 -14.89 -0.19 16.06
C GLY A 145 -13.98 -0.60 14.91
N PHE A 146 -13.60 -1.85 14.92
CA PHE A 146 -12.77 -2.41 13.86
C PHE A 146 -13.47 -2.35 12.50
N VAL A 147 -12.80 -1.75 11.52
CA VAL A 147 -13.26 -1.67 10.14
C VAL A 147 -12.20 -2.23 9.22
N ALA A 148 -12.61 -3.13 8.33
CA ALA A 148 -11.75 -3.70 7.31
C ALA A 148 -12.25 -3.30 5.92
N GLY A 149 -11.38 -2.65 5.16
CA GLY A 149 -11.57 -2.38 3.73
C GLY A 149 -10.76 -3.36 2.89
N ARG A 150 -11.29 -3.78 1.74
CA ARG A 150 -10.58 -4.65 0.80
C ARG A 150 -10.71 -4.10 -0.60
N ASP A 151 -9.62 -4.16 -1.34
CA ASP A 151 -9.63 -3.96 -2.78
C ASP A 151 -8.93 -5.10 -3.52
N PHE A 152 -9.33 -5.31 -4.77
CA PHE A 152 -8.78 -6.31 -5.64
C PHE A 152 -8.45 -5.67 -6.98
N SER A 153 -7.27 -5.95 -7.48
CA SER A 153 -6.89 -5.57 -8.83
C SER A 153 -6.33 -6.78 -9.58
N GLY A 154 -6.71 -6.90 -10.84
CA GLY A 154 -6.19 -7.91 -11.75
C GLY A 154 -5.42 -7.24 -12.88
N SER A 155 -4.33 -7.86 -13.31
CA SER A 155 -3.53 -7.43 -14.44
C SER A 155 -3.24 -8.58 -15.37
N LEU A 156 -3.28 -8.33 -16.67
CA LEU A 156 -2.92 -9.27 -17.72
C LEU A 156 -1.93 -8.55 -18.64
N SER A 157 -0.77 -9.14 -18.85
CA SER A 157 0.23 -8.55 -19.71
C SER A 157 0.77 -9.54 -20.72
N PHE A 158 1.02 -9.00 -21.93
CA PHE A 158 1.68 -9.70 -23.03
C PHE A 158 2.80 -8.84 -23.57
N SER A 159 3.93 -9.46 -23.85
CA SER A 159 5.06 -8.80 -24.48
C SER A 159 5.81 -9.75 -25.39
N THR A 160 6.39 -9.21 -26.44
CA THR A 160 7.26 -9.95 -27.35
C THR A 160 8.50 -9.13 -27.68
N THR A 161 9.53 -9.80 -28.16
CA THR A 161 10.73 -9.12 -28.64
C THR A 161 10.99 -9.56 -30.08
N LEU A 162 10.90 -8.60 -30.98
CA LEU A 162 11.17 -8.79 -32.41
C LEU A 162 12.58 -8.28 -32.72
N TYR A 163 13.35 -9.08 -33.43
CA TYR A 163 14.67 -8.73 -33.88
C TYR A 163 14.68 -8.57 -35.40
N GLY A 164 15.05 -7.40 -35.87
CA GLY A 164 15.37 -7.15 -37.23
C GLY A 164 16.88 -7.04 -37.42
N THR A 165 17.44 -7.81 -38.33
CA THR A 165 18.85 -7.69 -38.73
C THR A 165 18.94 -7.37 -40.22
N SER A 166 19.73 -6.36 -40.56
CA SER A 166 20.08 -6.03 -41.94
C SER A 166 21.59 -6.18 -42.09
N THR A 167 21.98 -7.00 -43.04
CA THR A 167 23.40 -7.21 -43.38
C THR A 167 23.86 -6.23 -44.48
N ARG A 168 23.01 -5.29 -44.86
CA ARG A 168 23.34 -4.31 -45.90
C ARG A 168 24.34 -3.30 -45.35
N LYS A 169 25.49 -3.17 -46.02
CA LYS A 169 26.47 -2.13 -45.72
C LYS A 169 25.87 -0.76 -46.03
N ILE A 170 25.88 0.11 -44.99
CA ILE A 170 25.46 1.52 -45.12
C ILE A 170 26.66 2.36 -44.68
N GLY A 171 27.44 2.87 -45.64
CA GLY A 171 28.68 3.57 -45.35
C GLY A 171 29.69 2.69 -44.62
N ASN A 172 30.17 3.12 -43.45
CA ASN A 172 31.13 2.39 -42.63
C ASN A 172 30.48 1.34 -41.68
N PHE A 173 29.14 1.19 -41.73
CA PHE A 173 28.41 0.23 -40.91
C PHE A 173 28.27 -1.11 -41.65
N GLU A 174 28.73 -2.19 -41.00
CA GLU A 174 28.68 -3.55 -41.59
C GLU A 174 27.36 -4.29 -41.37
N GLY A 175 26.45 -3.71 -40.61
CA GLY A 175 25.13 -4.25 -40.33
C GLY A 175 24.37 -3.43 -39.31
N LEU A 176 23.03 -3.52 -39.39
CA LEU A 176 22.13 -2.89 -38.44
C LEU A 176 21.30 -3.99 -37.75
N ARG A 177 21.30 -3.97 -36.41
CA ARG A 177 20.38 -4.78 -35.61
C ARG A 177 19.36 -3.87 -34.96
N HIS A 178 18.07 -4.10 -35.22
CA HIS A 178 16.97 -3.40 -34.62
C HIS A 178 16.22 -4.34 -33.67
N THR A 179 15.87 -3.85 -32.49
CA THR A 179 15.07 -4.60 -31.52
C THR A 179 13.81 -3.81 -31.24
N PHE A 180 12.66 -4.42 -31.47
CA PHE A 180 11.35 -3.86 -31.20
C PHE A 180 10.64 -4.69 -30.11
N ARG A 181 10.15 -4.04 -29.05
CA ARG A 181 9.52 -4.69 -27.89
C ARG A 181 8.12 -4.13 -27.66
N PRO A 182 7.10 -4.58 -28.41
CA PRO A 182 5.72 -4.22 -28.12
C PRO A 182 5.23 -4.91 -26.85
N SER A 183 4.41 -4.19 -26.06
CA SER A 183 3.75 -4.72 -24.88
C SER A 183 2.34 -4.18 -24.76
N ILE A 184 1.43 -4.98 -24.21
CA ILE A 184 0.06 -4.63 -23.86
C ILE A 184 -0.15 -5.07 -22.42
N SER A 185 -0.71 -4.20 -21.61
CA SER A 185 -1.08 -4.46 -20.22
C SER A 185 -2.41 -3.81 -19.89
#